data_eb79669b28471dfb372d82c3793db6e3
#
_entry.id   eb79669b28471dfb372d82c3793db6e3
#
_cell.length_a   1.000
_cell.length_b   1.000
_cell.length_c   1.000
_cell.angle_alpha   90.00
_cell.angle_beta   90.00
_cell.angle_gamma   90.00
#
_symmetry.space_group_name_H-M   'P 1'
#
loop_
_entity.id
_entity.type
_entity.pdbx_description
1 polymer ?
#
loop_
_entity_poly.entity_id
_entity_poly.type
_entity_poly.pdbx_seq_one_letter_code
_entity_poly.pdbx_strand_id
1 'polypeptide(L)'
;MLLSKDKKVLIYLFLLVLLGSVNNKYFIDSKFFIIKNLKLVGLSGLEKLDILLQLEQIKNKNIFYLPKKQIIAVLNSNNLIDSFKVNKKYPSDINIVIKKTLFLATIKIHNENFLIGSNKKLIKSNLD
;
A
#
# COMPACT_ATOMS: atom_id res chain seq x y z
N MET A 1 -2.42 15.45 42.62
CA MET A 1 -2.77 16.87 42.34
C MET A 1 -4.11 16.88 41.63
N LEU A 2 -5.21 17.20 42.33
CA LEU A 2 -6.57 17.22 41.75
C LEU A 2 -6.71 18.50 40.92
N LEU A 3 -6.98 18.33 39.60
CA LEU A 3 -7.28 19.45 38.73
C LEU A 3 -8.52 20.22 39.23
N SER A 4 -8.47 21.56 39.22
CA SER A 4 -9.61 22.43 39.55
C SER A 4 -10.82 22.07 38.67
N LYS A 5 -12.05 22.31 39.16
CA LYS A 5 -13.29 22.00 38.41
C LYS A 5 -13.28 22.59 37.01
N ASP A 6 -12.82 23.83 36.85
CA ASP A 6 -12.74 24.54 35.56
C ASP A 6 -11.81 23.86 34.57
N LYS A 7 -10.65 23.35 35.03
CA LYS A 7 -9.72 22.60 34.19
C LYS A 7 -10.31 21.26 33.74
N LYS A 8 -11.09 20.58 34.59
CA LYS A 8 -11.79 19.33 34.20
C LYS A 8 -12.85 19.60 33.15
N VAL A 9 -13.64 20.65 33.31
CA VAL A 9 -14.66 21.06 32.34
C VAL A 9 -14.00 21.36 30.98
N LEU A 10 -12.90 22.08 30.96
CA LEU A 10 -12.16 22.41 29.74
C LEU A 10 -11.61 21.15 29.04
N ILE A 11 -11.11 20.18 29.81
CA ILE A 11 -10.65 18.90 29.25
C ILE A 11 -11.82 18.11 28.66
N TYR A 12 -12.97 18.05 29.33
CA TYR A 12 -14.15 17.34 28.80
C TYR A 12 -14.70 18.02 27.54
N LEU A 13 -14.71 19.34 27.51
CA LEU A 13 -15.11 20.10 26.32
C LEU A 13 -14.16 19.83 25.15
N PHE A 14 -12.86 19.82 25.40
CA PHE A 14 -11.86 19.48 24.39
C PHE A 14 -12.02 18.04 23.86
N LEU A 15 -12.25 17.07 24.76
CA LEU A 15 -12.52 15.69 24.37
C LEU A 15 -13.81 15.55 23.54
N LEU A 16 -14.85 16.30 23.88
CA LEU A 16 -16.12 16.32 23.14
C LEU A 16 -15.93 16.88 21.72
N VAL A 17 -15.17 17.96 21.59
CA VAL A 17 -14.81 18.52 20.28
C VAL A 17 -13.97 17.54 19.47
N LEU A 18 -13.00 16.88 20.09
CA LEU A 18 -12.20 15.82 19.46
C LEU A 18 -13.08 14.68 18.93
N LEU A 19 -13.98 14.14 19.77
CA LEU A 19 -14.89 13.07 19.37
C LEU A 19 -15.83 13.50 18.24
N GLY A 20 -16.34 14.74 18.28
CA GLY A 20 -17.16 15.28 17.21
C GLY A 20 -16.42 15.50 15.90
N SER A 21 -15.12 15.83 15.96
CA SER A 21 -14.29 16.06 14.76
C SER A 21 -13.85 14.77 14.07
N VAL A 22 -13.63 13.68 14.82
CA VAL A 22 -13.16 12.40 14.25
C VAL A 22 -14.14 11.78 13.28
N ASN A 23 -15.45 12.00 13.45
CA ASN A 23 -16.50 11.46 12.56
C ASN A 23 -17.00 12.50 11.54
N ASN A 24 -16.32 13.62 11.39
CA ASN A 24 -16.73 14.67 10.47
C ASN A 24 -16.28 14.32 9.04
N LYS A 25 -17.24 13.97 8.16
CA LYS A 25 -16.98 13.65 6.74
C LYS A 25 -16.25 14.77 6.02
N TYR A 26 -16.58 16.04 6.29
CA TYR A 26 -15.89 17.20 5.70
C TYR A 26 -14.41 17.24 6.01
N PHE A 27 -14.00 16.81 7.20
CA PHE A 27 -12.60 16.71 7.58
C PHE A 27 -11.91 15.55 6.87
N ILE A 28 -12.56 14.38 6.85
CA ILE A 28 -12.03 13.17 6.21
C ILE A 28 -11.92 13.36 4.69
N ASP A 29 -12.90 14.00 4.05
CA ASP A 29 -12.95 14.25 2.61
C ASP A 29 -12.10 15.45 2.16
N SER A 30 -11.39 16.09 3.10
CA SER A 30 -10.52 17.21 2.77
C SER A 30 -9.41 16.79 1.81
N LYS A 31 -8.97 17.72 0.95
CA LYS A 31 -7.84 17.54 0.02
C LYS A 31 -6.52 17.18 0.74
N PHE A 32 -6.47 17.35 2.06
CA PHE A 32 -5.32 17.02 2.90
C PHE A 32 -5.03 15.51 2.94
N PHE A 33 -6.08 14.69 2.84
CA PHE A 33 -5.97 13.21 2.91
C PHE A 33 -5.94 12.53 1.54
N ILE A 34 -5.78 13.28 0.48
CA ILE A 34 -5.60 12.73 -0.86
C ILE A 34 -4.20 12.13 -0.99
N ILE A 35 -4.12 10.92 -1.53
CA ILE A 35 -2.86 10.22 -1.79
C ILE A 35 -2.06 10.98 -2.84
N LYS A 36 -0.92 11.53 -2.45
CA LYS A 36 0.02 12.26 -3.31
C LYS A 36 1.22 11.42 -3.69
N ASN A 37 1.79 10.72 -2.71
CA ASN A 37 3.01 9.97 -2.89
C ASN A 37 2.78 8.46 -2.75
N LEU A 38 3.28 7.72 -3.74
CA LEU A 38 3.34 6.27 -3.73
C LEU A 38 4.81 5.85 -3.77
N LYS A 39 5.31 5.33 -2.66
CA LYS A 39 6.67 4.83 -2.56
C LYS A 39 6.68 3.32 -2.63
N LEU A 40 7.45 2.77 -3.55
CA LEU A 40 7.62 1.33 -3.74
C LEU A 40 9.08 0.96 -3.48
N VAL A 41 9.29 0.01 -2.56
CA VAL A 41 10.60 -0.46 -2.10
C VAL A 41 10.70 -1.96 -2.34
N GLY A 42 11.86 -2.44 -2.77
CA GLY A 42 12.14 -3.86 -3.00
C GLY A 42 12.11 -4.28 -4.48
N LEU A 43 11.74 -3.36 -5.39
CA LEU A 43 11.87 -3.54 -6.83
C LEU A 43 12.70 -2.41 -7.44
N SER A 44 13.31 -2.68 -8.59
CA SER A 44 14.14 -1.74 -9.34
C SER A 44 13.82 -1.77 -10.84
N GLY A 45 14.28 -0.77 -11.56
CA GLY A 45 14.18 -0.72 -13.01
C GLY A 45 12.74 -0.74 -13.54
N LEU A 46 12.54 -1.44 -14.66
CA LEU A 46 11.27 -1.50 -15.39
C LEU A 46 10.16 -2.18 -14.57
N GLU A 47 10.48 -3.19 -13.76
CA GLU A 47 9.51 -3.88 -12.90
C GLU A 47 8.82 -2.93 -11.91
N LYS A 48 9.61 -2.02 -11.33
CA LYS A 48 9.10 -1.00 -10.42
C LYS A 48 8.20 -0.01 -11.14
N LEU A 49 8.60 0.42 -12.34
CA LEU A 49 7.85 1.39 -13.14
C LEU A 49 6.49 0.81 -13.55
N ASP A 50 6.46 -0.42 -14.03
CA ASP A 50 5.23 -1.10 -14.44
C ASP A 50 4.20 -1.17 -13.30
N ILE A 51 4.62 -1.58 -12.12
CA ILE A 51 3.73 -1.62 -10.95
C ILE A 51 3.27 -0.22 -10.53
N LEU A 52 4.15 0.79 -10.59
CA LEU A 52 3.77 2.16 -10.27
C LEU A 52 2.71 2.68 -11.25
N LEU A 53 2.84 2.40 -12.55
CA LEU A 53 1.85 2.78 -13.56
C LEU A 53 0.50 2.10 -13.30
N GLN A 54 0.49 0.81 -13.00
CA GLN A 54 -0.75 0.08 -12.67
C GLN A 54 -1.42 0.62 -11.38
N LEU A 55 -0.63 1.11 -10.44
CA LEU A 55 -1.12 1.68 -9.19
C LEU A 55 -1.41 3.18 -9.29
N GLU A 56 -1.14 3.84 -10.41
CA GLU A 56 -1.35 5.29 -10.54
C GLU A 56 -2.82 5.70 -10.34
N GLN A 57 -3.75 4.84 -10.72
CA GLN A 57 -5.19 5.03 -10.50
C GLN A 57 -5.61 5.18 -9.03
N ILE A 58 -4.73 4.85 -8.07
CA ILE A 58 -4.99 5.07 -6.64
C ILE A 58 -4.54 6.45 -6.15
N LYS A 59 -3.67 7.13 -6.89
CA LYS A 59 -3.37 8.53 -6.64
C LYS A 59 -4.65 9.36 -6.76
N ASN A 60 -4.68 10.47 -6.07
CA ASN A 60 -5.85 11.36 -5.99
C ASN A 60 -7.09 10.76 -5.29
N LYS A 61 -7.01 9.53 -4.79
CA LYS A 61 -8.04 8.95 -3.91
C LYS A 61 -7.73 9.26 -2.46
N ASN A 62 -8.77 9.33 -1.64
CA ASN A 62 -8.59 9.55 -0.21
C ASN A 62 -7.96 8.33 0.47
N ILE A 63 -6.94 8.57 1.31
CA ILE A 63 -6.16 7.50 1.97
C ILE A 63 -7.01 6.65 2.94
N PHE A 64 -8.09 7.21 3.50
CA PHE A 64 -9.01 6.46 4.36
C PHE A 64 -9.83 5.44 3.57
N TYR A 65 -10.26 5.80 2.35
CA TYR A 65 -11.05 4.95 1.46
C TYR A 65 -10.20 4.18 0.45
N LEU A 66 -8.93 3.97 0.78
CA LEU A 66 -7.99 3.27 -0.09
C LEU A 66 -8.55 1.92 -0.57
N PRO A 67 -8.60 1.67 -1.88
CA PRO A 67 -9.12 0.44 -2.45
C PRO A 67 -8.12 -0.72 -2.29
N LYS A 68 -8.07 -1.29 -1.08
CA LYS A 68 -7.12 -2.38 -0.74
C LYS A 68 -7.18 -3.54 -1.74
N LYS A 69 -8.40 -3.91 -2.19
CA LYS A 69 -8.58 -5.02 -3.15
C LYS A 69 -7.85 -4.77 -4.46
N GLN A 70 -7.85 -3.53 -4.99
CA GLN A 70 -7.16 -3.18 -6.24
C GLN A 70 -5.65 -3.29 -6.09
N ILE A 71 -5.10 -2.79 -4.97
CA ILE A 71 -3.66 -2.87 -4.71
C ILE A 71 -3.23 -4.33 -4.59
N ILE A 72 -3.98 -5.13 -3.83
CA ILE A 72 -3.70 -6.56 -3.64
C ILE A 72 -3.79 -7.30 -4.98
N ALA A 73 -4.77 -7.01 -5.82
CA ALA A 73 -4.92 -7.63 -7.14
C ALA A 73 -3.71 -7.34 -8.03
N VAL A 74 -3.28 -6.07 -8.14
CA VAL A 74 -2.11 -5.66 -8.93
C VAL A 74 -0.83 -6.33 -8.43
N LEU A 75 -0.62 -6.37 -7.10
CA LEU A 75 0.59 -6.96 -6.54
C LEU A 75 0.59 -8.50 -6.66
N ASN A 76 -0.57 -9.14 -6.50
CA ASN A 76 -0.69 -10.58 -6.63
C ASN A 76 -0.62 -11.08 -8.09
N SER A 77 -0.99 -10.27 -9.07
CA SER A 77 -0.88 -10.64 -10.48
C SER A 77 0.56 -10.70 -10.96
N ASN A 78 1.47 -10.00 -10.30
CA ASN A 78 2.87 -10.02 -10.67
C ASN A 78 3.58 -11.28 -10.11
N ASN A 79 4.13 -12.09 -11.01
CA ASN A 79 4.79 -13.35 -10.64
C ASN A 79 6.15 -13.17 -9.97
N LEU A 80 6.75 -11.98 -10.08
CA LEU A 80 8.03 -11.65 -9.43
C LEU A 80 7.89 -11.29 -7.96
N ILE A 81 6.66 -11.16 -7.46
CA ILE A 81 6.39 -10.79 -6.07
C ILE A 81 6.14 -12.04 -5.23
N ASP A 82 6.98 -12.26 -4.22
CA ASP A 82 6.81 -13.29 -3.20
C ASP A 82 5.81 -12.85 -2.13
N SER A 83 6.07 -11.69 -1.55
CA SER A 83 5.22 -11.11 -0.53
C SER A 83 5.32 -9.57 -0.55
N PHE A 84 4.33 -8.91 0.05
CA PHE A 84 4.31 -7.46 0.13
C PHE A 84 3.62 -6.96 1.39
N LYS A 85 3.98 -5.74 1.80
CA LYS A 85 3.35 -5.03 2.91
C LYS A 85 2.99 -3.62 2.47
N VAL A 86 1.72 -3.24 2.66
CA VAL A 86 1.20 -1.90 2.34
C VAL A 86 1.03 -1.11 3.62
N ASN A 87 1.78 -0.03 3.77
CA ASN A 87 1.74 0.85 4.93
C ASN A 87 1.20 2.22 4.51
N LYS A 88 0.16 2.68 5.19
CA LYS A 88 -0.33 4.05 5.07
C LYS A 88 0.54 4.95 5.94
N LYS A 89 1.06 6.02 5.37
CA LYS A 89 1.70 7.12 6.09
C LYS A 89 0.85 8.36 5.96
N TYR A 90 0.06 8.63 6.98
CA TYR A 90 -0.79 9.81 7.00
C TYR A 90 0.05 11.10 6.94
N PRO A 91 -0.45 12.16 6.27
CA PRO A 91 -1.82 12.23 5.76
C PRO A 91 -2.01 11.71 4.32
N SER A 92 -0.94 11.59 3.50
CA SER A 92 -1.09 11.50 2.03
C SER A 92 -0.16 10.49 1.35
N ASP A 93 0.59 9.69 2.11
CA ASP A 93 1.61 8.80 1.56
C ASP A 93 1.27 7.33 1.73
N ILE A 94 1.64 6.53 0.74
CA ILE A 94 1.58 5.07 0.80
C ILE A 94 2.97 4.53 0.56
N ASN A 95 3.41 3.65 1.45
CA ASN A 95 4.66 2.92 1.30
C ASN A 95 4.37 1.42 1.11
N ILE A 96 4.74 0.88 -0.04
CA ILE A 96 4.61 -0.53 -0.38
C ILE A 96 6.01 -1.15 -0.34
N VAL A 97 6.21 -2.09 0.56
CA VAL A 97 7.43 -2.88 0.66
C VAL A 97 7.19 -4.23 0.02
N ILE A 98 7.98 -4.56 -1.00
CA ILE A 98 7.88 -5.79 -1.77
C ILE A 98 9.11 -6.65 -1.50
N LYS A 99 8.87 -7.95 -1.32
CA LYS A 99 9.90 -8.99 -1.35
C LYS A 99 9.82 -9.70 -2.68
N LYS A 100 10.91 -9.68 -3.44
CA LYS A 100 11.00 -10.42 -4.70
C LYS A 100 11.02 -11.92 -4.45
N THR A 101 10.44 -12.67 -5.40
CA THR A 101 10.53 -14.11 -5.41
C THR A 101 11.98 -14.56 -5.65
N LEU A 102 12.37 -15.65 -5.02
CA LEU A 102 13.63 -16.33 -5.29
C LEU A 102 13.35 -17.45 -6.29
N PHE A 103 14.19 -17.58 -7.30
CA PHE A 103 14.08 -18.69 -8.25
C PHE A 103 14.72 -19.93 -7.66
N LEU A 104 13.93 -21.01 -7.58
CA LEU A 104 14.34 -22.26 -6.93
C LEU A 104 14.78 -23.31 -7.97
N ALA A 105 14.16 -23.32 -9.15
CA ALA A 105 14.45 -24.28 -10.21
C ALA A 105 14.07 -23.73 -11.57
N THR A 106 14.64 -24.33 -12.61
CA THR A 106 14.25 -24.13 -14.01
C THR A 106 13.62 -25.41 -14.52
N ILE A 107 12.49 -25.32 -15.18
CA ILE A 107 11.83 -26.43 -15.88
C ILE A 107 11.65 -26.10 -17.34
N LYS A 108 11.71 -27.11 -18.19
CA LYS A 108 11.47 -26.99 -19.63
C LYS A 108 10.11 -27.59 -19.96
N ILE A 109 9.21 -26.80 -20.51
CA ILE A 109 7.87 -27.21 -20.95
C ILE A 109 7.69 -26.79 -22.40
N HIS A 110 7.35 -27.75 -23.28
CA HIS A 110 7.14 -27.50 -24.72
C HIS A 110 8.26 -26.66 -25.37
N ASN A 111 9.49 -26.97 -25.06
CA ASN A 111 10.69 -26.28 -25.56
C ASN A 111 10.88 -24.84 -25.03
N GLU A 112 10.12 -24.42 -24.06
CA GLU A 112 10.25 -23.13 -23.38
C GLU A 112 10.79 -23.33 -21.95
N ASN A 113 11.67 -22.43 -21.53
CA ASN A 113 12.24 -22.44 -20.18
C ASN A 113 11.36 -21.64 -19.21
N PHE A 114 11.00 -22.23 -18.10
CA PHE A 114 10.26 -21.58 -17.02
C PHE A 114 11.05 -21.65 -15.71
N LEU A 115 11.04 -20.54 -14.98
CA LEU A 115 11.58 -20.45 -13.64
C LEU A 115 10.46 -20.68 -12.62
N ILE A 116 10.74 -21.51 -11.63
CA ILE A 116 9.84 -21.75 -10.50
C ILE A 116 10.26 -20.81 -9.37
N GLY A 117 9.37 -19.92 -8.97
CA GLY A 117 9.60 -19.01 -7.85
C GLY A 117 9.28 -19.62 -6.48
N SER A 118 9.85 -19.03 -5.41
CA SER A 118 9.51 -19.36 -4.02
C SER A 118 8.02 -19.14 -3.70
N ASN A 119 7.37 -18.28 -4.46
CA ASN A 119 5.93 -18.00 -4.41
C ASN A 119 5.09 -19.06 -5.14
N LYS A 120 5.69 -20.16 -5.62
CA LYS A 120 5.05 -21.25 -6.38
C LYS A 120 4.47 -20.83 -7.74
N LYS A 121 4.91 -19.70 -8.29
CA LYS A 121 4.49 -19.23 -9.60
C LYS A 121 5.56 -19.55 -10.65
N LEU A 122 5.09 -19.77 -11.88
CA LEU A 122 5.95 -19.95 -13.04
C LEU A 122 6.18 -18.61 -13.74
N ILE A 123 7.43 -18.39 -14.13
CA ILE A 123 7.85 -17.20 -14.88
C ILE A 123 8.57 -17.68 -16.11
N LYS A 124 8.09 -17.25 -17.29
CA LYS A 124 8.77 -17.57 -18.55
C LYS A 124 10.15 -16.92 -18.54
N SER A 125 11.18 -17.74 -18.74
CA SER A 125 12.55 -17.26 -18.87
C SER A 125 12.81 -16.93 -20.32
N ASN A 126 13.28 -15.71 -20.58
CA ASN A 126 13.77 -15.30 -21.91
C ASN A 126 15.27 -15.61 -22.08
N LEU A 127 15.79 -16.52 -21.27
CA LEU A 127 17.16 -17.02 -21.42
C LEU A 127 17.15 -18.09 -22.53
N ASP A 128 17.63 -17.70 -23.69
CA ASP A 128 18.07 -18.62 -24.77
C ASP A 128 19.32 -19.37 -24.35
#